data_e32777b19e8312c46dccfab65220e903
#
_entry.id   e32777b19e8312c46dccfab65220e903
#
_cell.length_a   1.000
_cell.length_b   1.000
_cell.length_c   1.000
_cell.angle_alpha   90.00
_cell.angle_beta   90.00
_cell.angle_gamma   90.00
#
_symmetry.space_group_name_H-M   'P 1'
#
loop_
_entity.id
_entity.type
_entity.pdbx_description
1 polymer ?
#
loop_
_entity_poly.entity_id
_entity_poly.type
_entity_poly.pdbx_seq_one_letter_code
_entity_poly.pdbx_strand_id
1 'polypeptide(L)'
;LVGDMVNEKQKSLAYSIQSFLCNSGSLVGYVFPFFFTALGIANEAPKGVIPDSVIYSFYIGAAILILCVIYTTIKVKEWNPKEYAEYNEADPEACEGSANWIDLLKKAPDMFWKVGLVQFFCWAAFMYMWTYTNGTIADTVWNTTDVVSKGYQEAGNWVGVLFFWQAIGSVVWAMILPKISNEKFAYALSLVIGAVGFAMVPFVTDKYL
;
A
#
# COMPACT_ATOMS: atom_id res chain seq x y z
N LEU A 1 -15.52 6.78 -1.75
CA LEU A 1 -16.22 5.90 -2.72
C LEU A 1 -16.67 4.59 -2.08
N VAL A 2 -15.74 3.70 -1.59
CA VAL A 2 -16.15 2.40 -1.03
C VAL A 2 -17.08 2.58 0.17
N GLY A 3 -16.74 3.51 1.08
CA GLY A 3 -17.56 3.82 2.26
C GLY A 3 -18.96 4.31 1.92
N ASP A 4 -19.12 4.98 0.78
CA ASP A 4 -20.36 5.65 0.38
C ASP A 4 -21.24 4.79 -0.52
N MET A 5 -20.64 3.86 -1.27
CA MET A 5 -21.33 3.07 -2.28
C MET A 5 -21.70 1.65 -1.84
N VAL A 6 -21.25 1.23 -0.65
CA VAL A 6 -21.43 -0.13 -0.16
C VAL A 6 -22.22 -0.12 1.15
N ASN A 7 -23.24 -1.00 1.22
CA ASN A 7 -24.04 -1.17 2.44
C ASN A 7 -23.15 -1.59 3.62
N GLU A 8 -23.51 -1.14 4.83
CA GLU A 8 -22.80 -1.40 6.10
C GLU A 8 -22.44 -2.89 6.28
N LYS A 9 -23.36 -3.80 5.96
CA LYS A 9 -23.14 -5.25 6.08
C LYS A 9 -22.05 -5.81 5.15
N GLN A 10 -21.75 -5.10 4.08
CA GLN A 10 -20.77 -5.50 3.04
C GLN A 10 -19.48 -4.70 3.08
N LYS A 11 -19.38 -3.67 3.93
CA LYS A 11 -18.20 -2.78 4.01
C LYS A 11 -16.91 -3.55 4.26
N SER A 12 -16.90 -4.48 5.21
CA SER A 12 -15.71 -5.29 5.53
C SER A 12 -15.23 -6.09 4.33
N LEU A 13 -16.16 -6.74 3.60
CA LEU A 13 -15.83 -7.47 2.38
C LEU A 13 -15.32 -6.54 1.27
N ALA A 14 -15.95 -5.39 1.08
CA ALA A 14 -15.55 -4.41 0.07
C ALA A 14 -14.15 -3.86 0.31
N TYR A 15 -13.79 -3.52 1.55
CA TYR A 15 -12.43 -3.11 1.90
C TYR A 15 -11.41 -4.23 1.72
N SER A 16 -11.78 -5.49 1.99
CA SER A 16 -10.92 -6.65 1.73
C SER A 16 -10.66 -6.85 0.24
N ILE A 17 -11.68 -6.71 -0.60
CA ILE A 17 -11.54 -6.75 -2.06
C ILE A 17 -10.66 -5.59 -2.55
N GLN A 18 -10.85 -4.38 -2.02
CA GLN A 18 -10.00 -3.23 -2.34
C GLN A 18 -8.54 -3.51 -1.99
N SER A 19 -8.28 -4.04 -0.80
CA SER A 19 -6.92 -4.41 -0.36
C SER A 19 -6.32 -5.49 -1.25
N PHE A 20 -7.09 -6.51 -1.61
CA PHE A 20 -6.68 -7.54 -2.55
C PHE A 20 -6.27 -6.96 -3.91
N LEU A 21 -7.08 -6.08 -4.49
CA LEU A 21 -6.80 -5.45 -5.78
C LEU A 21 -5.58 -4.51 -5.70
N CYS A 22 -5.43 -3.73 -4.62
CA CYS A 22 -4.26 -2.88 -4.41
C CYS A 22 -2.97 -3.70 -4.35
N ASN A 23 -2.94 -4.78 -3.57
CA ASN A 23 -1.76 -5.63 -3.46
C ASN A 23 -1.48 -6.40 -4.76
N SER A 24 -2.51 -6.82 -5.49
CA SER A 24 -2.37 -7.43 -6.82
C SER A 24 -1.76 -6.43 -7.83
N GLY A 25 -2.17 -5.16 -7.79
CA GLY A 25 -1.55 -4.10 -8.58
C GLY A 25 -0.08 -3.88 -8.23
N SER A 26 0.27 -3.94 -6.93
CA SER A 26 1.66 -3.85 -6.48
C SER A 26 2.52 -4.99 -7.01
N LEU A 27 2.00 -6.23 -7.06
CA LEU A 27 2.70 -7.37 -7.67
C LEU A 27 3.08 -7.08 -9.12
N VAL A 28 2.15 -6.55 -9.90
CA VAL A 28 2.41 -6.17 -11.30
C VAL A 28 3.47 -5.08 -11.37
N GLY A 29 3.39 -4.07 -10.51
CA GLY A 29 4.35 -2.97 -10.45
C GLY A 29 5.78 -3.44 -10.16
N TYR A 30 5.96 -4.37 -9.23
CA TYR A 30 7.29 -4.93 -8.90
C TYR A 30 7.90 -5.78 -10.02
N VAL A 31 7.09 -6.34 -10.90
CA VAL A 31 7.57 -7.14 -12.05
C VAL A 31 8.01 -6.23 -13.22
N PHE A 32 7.54 -5.00 -13.32
CA PHE A 32 7.83 -4.12 -14.46
C PHE A 32 9.31 -3.94 -14.77
N PRO A 33 10.21 -3.65 -13.82
CA PRO A 33 11.63 -3.50 -14.13
C PRO A 33 12.24 -4.78 -14.73
N PHE A 34 11.85 -5.94 -14.23
CA PHE A 34 12.31 -7.24 -14.75
C PHE A 34 11.75 -7.52 -16.14
N PHE A 35 10.49 -7.16 -16.39
CA PHE A 35 9.86 -7.29 -17.69
C PHE A 35 10.57 -6.45 -18.73
N PHE A 36 10.89 -5.20 -18.42
CA PHE A 36 11.63 -4.33 -19.35
C PHE A 36 13.07 -4.80 -19.59
N THR A 37 13.73 -5.32 -18.58
CA THR A 37 15.06 -5.92 -18.73
C THR A 37 15.00 -7.13 -19.65
N ALA A 38 13.97 -7.97 -19.54
CA ALA A 38 13.75 -9.11 -20.46
C ALA A 38 13.47 -8.68 -21.91
N LEU A 39 12.93 -7.48 -22.11
CA LEU A 39 12.77 -6.87 -23.44
C LEU A 39 14.04 -6.20 -23.96
N GLY A 40 15.16 -6.27 -23.24
CA GLY A 40 16.44 -5.68 -23.63
C GLY A 40 16.60 -4.21 -23.25
N ILE A 41 15.74 -3.65 -22.42
CA ILE A 41 15.88 -2.28 -21.93
C ILE A 41 16.86 -2.26 -20.75
N ALA A 42 17.81 -1.33 -20.77
CA ALA A 42 18.85 -1.23 -19.76
C ALA A 42 18.28 -0.95 -18.36
N ASN A 43 18.66 -1.77 -17.38
CA ASN A 43 18.32 -1.60 -15.97
C ASN A 43 19.48 -0.99 -15.16
N GLU A 44 20.63 -0.78 -15.80
CA GLU A 44 21.81 -0.12 -15.24
C GLU A 44 22.05 1.20 -15.98
N ALA A 45 22.48 2.23 -15.26
CA ALA A 45 22.81 3.53 -15.85
C ALA A 45 24.07 4.11 -15.22
N PRO A 46 24.79 5.00 -15.93
CA PRO A 46 25.93 5.73 -15.39
C PRO A 46 25.54 6.60 -14.18
N LYS A 47 26.55 7.01 -13.42
CA LYS A 47 26.39 7.87 -12.26
C LYS A 47 25.52 9.10 -12.55
N GLY A 48 24.45 9.28 -11.78
CA GLY A 48 23.54 10.43 -11.91
C GLY A 48 22.49 10.31 -13.00
N VAL A 49 22.39 9.16 -13.68
CA VAL A 49 21.36 8.88 -14.69
C VAL A 49 20.40 7.80 -14.17
N ILE A 50 19.10 8.00 -14.37
CA ILE A 50 18.09 7.01 -14.00
C ILE A 50 18.04 5.94 -15.10
N PRO A 51 18.03 4.62 -14.77
CA PRO A 51 17.90 3.56 -15.75
C PRO A 51 16.64 3.68 -16.60
N ASP A 52 16.74 3.36 -17.88
CA ASP A 52 15.62 3.45 -18.83
C ASP A 52 14.43 2.56 -18.43
N SER A 53 14.69 1.38 -17.87
CA SER A 53 13.65 0.48 -17.35
C SER A 53 12.78 1.15 -16.27
N VAL A 54 13.39 1.97 -15.42
CA VAL A 54 12.69 2.72 -14.36
C VAL A 54 11.87 3.85 -15.00
N ILE A 55 12.45 4.59 -15.94
CA ILE A 55 11.76 5.69 -16.64
C ILE A 55 10.50 5.16 -17.34
N TYR A 56 10.62 4.08 -18.10
CA TYR A 56 9.46 3.48 -18.77
C TYR A 56 8.43 2.92 -17.80
N SER A 57 8.85 2.36 -16.67
CA SER A 57 7.93 1.91 -15.62
C SER A 57 7.09 3.07 -15.08
N PHE A 58 7.70 4.23 -14.84
CA PHE A 58 7.00 5.43 -14.40
C PHE A 58 6.03 5.96 -15.47
N TYR A 59 6.44 6.03 -16.73
CA TYR A 59 5.55 6.51 -17.80
C TYR A 59 4.34 5.62 -18.01
N ILE A 60 4.53 4.30 -18.01
CA ILE A 60 3.42 3.34 -18.15
C ILE A 60 2.54 3.38 -16.91
N GLY A 61 3.10 3.42 -15.71
CA GLY A 61 2.35 3.57 -14.48
C GLY A 61 1.51 4.85 -14.46
N ALA A 62 2.09 5.98 -14.88
CA ALA A 62 1.37 7.25 -14.99
C ALA A 62 0.23 7.18 -16.03
N ALA A 63 0.47 6.57 -17.19
CA ALA A 63 -0.55 6.40 -18.22
C ALA A 63 -1.73 5.54 -17.71
N ILE A 64 -1.43 4.41 -17.05
CA ILE A 64 -2.44 3.54 -16.44
C ILE A 64 -3.25 4.33 -15.38
N LEU A 65 -2.57 5.08 -14.51
CA LEU A 65 -3.22 5.89 -13.47
C LEU A 65 -4.19 6.90 -14.08
N ILE A 66 -3.74 7.66 -15.09
CA ILE A 66 -4.57 8.66 -15.79
C ILE A 66 -5.80 7.99 -16.43
N LEU A 67 -5.60 6.88 -17.13
CA LEU A 67 -6.71 6.15 -17.76
C LEU A 67 -7.71 5.62 -16.73
N CYS A 68 -7.22 5.08 -15.60
CA CYS A 68 -8.09 4.63 -14.51
C CYS A 68 -8.88 5.79 -13.88
N VAL A 69 -8.25 6.95 -13.67
CA VAL A 69 -8.93 8.14 -13.14
C VAL A 69 -10.00 8.62 -14.11
N ILE A 70 -9.68 8.75 -15.40
CA ILE A 70 -10.65 9.15 -16.44
C ILE A 70 -11.82 8.16 -16.47
N TYR A 71 -11.53 6.86 -16.48
CA TYR A 71 -12.56 5.83 -16.48
C TYR A 71 -13.47 5.94 -15.24
N THR A 72 -12.88 6.10 -14.06
CA THR A 72 -13.63 6.24 -12.81
C THR A 72 -14.51 7.48 -12.84
N THR A 73 -13.97 8.62 -13.27
CA THR A 73 -14.71 9.89 -13.33
C THR A 73 -15.90 9.84 -14.30
N ILE A 74 -15.77 9.08 -15.41
CA ILE A 74 -16.85 8.96 -16.40
C ILE A 74 -17.90 7.93 -15.97
N LYS A 75 -17.47 6.83 -15.33
CA LYS A 75 -18.35 5.67 -15.07
C LYS A 75 -18.96 5.65 -13.68
N VAL A 76 -18.26 6.18 -12.67
CA VAL A 76 -18.76 6.17 -11.31
C VAL A 76 -19.64 7.39 -11.09
N LYS A 77 -20.91 7.17 -10.82
CA LYS A 77 -21.86 8.22 -10.44
C LYS A 77 -21.74 8.42 -8.91
N GLU A 78 -21.47 9.63 -8.49
CA GLU A 78 -21.58 9.98 -7.08
C GLU A 78 -23.06 10.07 -6.69
N TRP A 79 -23.38 9.55 -5.51
CA TRP A 79 -24.72 9.64 -4.96
C TRP A 79 -24.99 11.06 -4.46
N ASN A 80 -26.15 11.60 -4.80
CA ASN A 80 -26.62 12.84 -4.17
C ASN A 80 -26.87 12.54 -2.66
N PRO A 81 -26.64 13.49 -1.72
CA PRO A 81 -26.90 13.29 -0.29
C PRO A 81 -28.27 12.69 0.03
N LYS A 82 -29.32 13.04 -0.72
CA LYS A 82 -30.67 12.47 -0.56
C LYS A 82 -30.74 11.00 -0.99
N GLU A 83 -30.16 10.67 -2.15
CA GLU A 83 -30.09 9.28 -2.63
C GLU A 83 -29.26 8.41 -1.67
N TYR A 84 -28.17 8.98 -1.13
CA TYR A 84 -27.31 8.30 -0.15
C TYR A 84 -28.06 8.01 1.16
N ALA A 85 -28.81 8.98 1.67
CA ALA A 85 -29.61 8.84 2.89
C ALA A 85 -30.69 7.75 2.73
N GLU A 86 -31.39 7.75 1.59
CA GLU A 86 -32.41 6.74 1.27
C GLU A 86 -31.80 5.33 1.17
N TYR A 87 -30.63 5.20 0.53
CA TYR A 87 -29.97 3.91 0.35
C TYR A 87 -29.38 3.34 1.66
N ASN A 88 -28.91 4.20 2.55
CA ASN A 88 -28.28 3.79 3.82
C ASN A 88 -29.21 3.92 5.03
N GLU A 89 -30.51 4.22 4.85
CA GLU A 89 -31.46 4.45 5.93
C GLU A 89 -30.95 5.54 6.92
N ALA A 90 -30.20 6.52 6.39
CA ALA A 90 -29.61 7.62 7.16
C ALA A 90 -30.53 8.83 7.16
N ASP A 91 -30.41 9.68 8.19
CA ASP A 91 -31.15 10.93 8.24
C ASP A 91 -30.68 11.89 7.14
N PRO A 92 -31.57 12.35 6.21
CA PRO A 92 -31.21 13.27 5.15
C PRO A 92 -30.60 14.59 5.65
N GLU A 93 -31.06 15.10 6.80
CA GLU A 93 -30.53 16.34 7.39
C GLU A 93 -29.10 16.18 7.90
N ALA A 94 -28.71 14.98 8.33
CA ALA A 94 -27.34 14.68 8.72
C ALA A 94 -26.36 14.68 7.54
N CYS A 95 -26.87 14.44 6.33
CA CYS A 95 -26.07 14.40 5.10
C CYS A 95 -25.91 15.77 4.41
N GLU A 96 -26.80 16.74 4.68
CA GLU A 96 -26.77 18.08 4.06
C GLU A 96 -25.92 19.10 4.84
N GLY A 97 -25.44 18.77 6.02
CA GLY A 97 -24.69 19.69 6.89
C GLY A 97 -23.27 19.95 6.40
N SER A 98 -22.95 21.20 6.08
CA SER A 98 -21.57 21.68 5.99
C SER A 98 -20.94 21.72 7.39
N ALA A 99 -20.56 20.56 7.90
CA ALA A 99 -19.95 20.46 9.21
C ALA A 99 -18.53 21.03 9.16
N ASN A 100 -18.22 21.95 10.07
CA ASN A 100 -16.87 22.44 10.24
C ASN A 100 -15.97 21.26 10.65
N TRP A 101 -14.87 21.02 9.91
CA TRP A 101 -13.96 19.90 10.15
C TRP A 101 -13.40 19.87 11.58
N ILE A 102 -13.25 21.04 12.24
CA ILE A 102 -12.83 21.13 13.65
C ILE A 102 -13.88 20.55 14.58
N ASP A 103 -15.16 20.81 14.31
CA ASP A 103 -16.26 20.30 15.12
C ASP A 103 -16.45 18.79 14.93
N LEU A 104 -16.19 18.27 13.72
CA LEU A 104 -16.15 16.84 13.44
C LEU A 104 -15.03 16.15 14.23
N LEU A 105 -13.83 16.74 14.27
CA LEU A 105 -12.71 16.20 15.04
C LEU A 105 -12.99 16.20 16.55
N LYS A 106 -13.61 17.27 17.08
CA LYS A 106 -13.98 17.35 18.50
C LYS A 106 -15.08 16.34 18.91
N LYS A 107 -15.99 16.04 17.98
CA LYS A 107 -17.07 15.06 18.18
C LYS A 107 -16.68 13.64 17.80
N ALA A 108 -15.46 13.44 17.28
CA ALA A 108 -14.98 12.12 16.88
C ALA A 108 -14.95 11.16 18.08
N PRO A 109 -15.42 9.91 17.91
CA PRO A 109 -15.43 8.93 18.98
C PRO A 109 -14.01 8.60 19.46
N ASP A 110 -13.85 8.23 20.72
CA ASP A 110 -12.55 7.86 21.32
C ASP A 110 -11.81 6.78 20.52
N MET A 111 -12.55 5.87 19.88
CA MET A 111 -11.97 4.83 19.05
C MET A 111 -11.22 5.41 17.85
N PHE A 112 -11.70 6.50 17.26
CA PHE A 112 -11.04 7.19 16.15
C PHE A 112 -9.63 7.64 16.55
N TRP A 113 -9.48 8.27 17.72
CA TRP A 113 -8.20 8.75 18.22
C TRP A 113 -7.25 7.60 18.58
N LYS A 114 -7.77 6.52 19.18
CA LYS A 114 -6.97 5.33 19.52
C LYS A 114 -6.41 4.65 18.26
N VAL A 115 -7.27 4.43 17.27
CA VAL A 115 -6.85 3.85 15.99
C VAL A 115 -5.91 4.80 15.24
N GLY A 116 -6.19 6.11 15.24
CA GLY A 116 -5.34 7.11 14.63
C GLY A 116 -3.92 7.12 15.20
N LEU A 117 -3.78 6.99 16.54
CA LEU A 117 -2.48 6.92 17.20
C LEU A 117 -1.70 5.65 16.76
N VAL A 118 -2.36 4.49 16.72
CA VAL A 118 -1.74 3.26 16.26
C VAL A 118 -1.29 3.38 14.80
N GLN A 119 -2.15 3.93 13.94
CA GLN A 119 -1.82 4.14 12.53
C GLN A 119 -0.66 5.11 12.33
N PHE A 120 -0.55 6.15 13.15
CA PHE A 120 0.60 7.05 13.11
C PHE A 120 1.93 6.31 13.28
N PHE A 121 2.03 5.44 14.29
CA PHE A 121 3.25 4.65 14.51
C PHE A 121 3.47 3.58 13.43
N CYS A 122 2.40 2.94 12.94
CA CYS A 122 2.50 2.00 11.82
C CYS A 122 3.05 2.68 10.56
N TRP A 123 2.52 3.84 10.19
CA TRP A 123 3.01 4.59 9.03
C TRP A 123 4.45 5.08 9.22
N ALA A 124 4.82 5.51 10.42
CA ALA A 124 6.21 5.84 10.73
C ALA A 124 7.13 4.65 10.48
N ALA A 125 6.77 3.44 10.96
CA ALA A 125 7.54 2.22 10.74
C ALA A 125 7.65 1.88 9.23
N PHE A 126 6.57 1.97 8.47
CA PHE A 126 6.60 1.74 7.02
C PHE A 126 7.46 2.76 6.26
N MET A 127 7.41 4.03 6.64
CA MET A 127 8.27 5.05 6.03
C MET A 127 9.75 4.77 6.29
N TYR A 128 10.11 4.34 7.51
CA TYR A 128 11.47 3.88 7.81
C TYR A 128 11.85 2.68 6.95
N MET A 129 11.01 1.68 6.87
CA MET A 129 11.25 0.50 6.04
C MET A 129 11.52 0.91 4.59
N TRP A 130 10.64 1.67 3.95
CA TRP A 130 10.79 2.03 2.54
C TRP A 130 12.03 2.90 2.27
N THR A 131 12.39 3.76 3.22
CA THR A 131 13.54 4.66 3.05
C THR A 131 14.87 3.94 3.22
N TYR A 132 14.98 3.05 4.19
CA TYR A 132 16.27 2.51 4.62
C TYR A 132 16.53 1.07 4.15
N THR A 133 15.52 0.31 3.72
CA THR A 133 15.68 -1.10 3.36
C THR A 133 16.77 -1.31 2.30
N ASN A 134 16.78 -0.51 1.23
CA ASN A 134 17.78 -0.67 0.18
C ASN A 134 19.20 -0.42 0.69
N GLY A 135 19.42 0.67 1.43
CA GLY A 135 20.73 0.98 1.99
C GLY A 135 21.21 -0.07 2.98
N THR A 136 20.32 -0.56 3.85
CA THR A 136 20.64 -1.59 4.84
C THR A 136 21.03 -2.91 4.16
N ILE A 137 20.28 -3.36 3.17
CA ILE A 137 20.57 -4.59 2.42
C ILE A 137 21.86 -4.44 1.63
N ALA A 138 22.11 -3.29 0.99
CA ALA A 138 23.34 -3.03 0.29
C ALA A 138 24.57 -3.07 1.22
N ASP A 139 24.46 -2.52 2.40
CA ASP A 139 25.54 -2.53 3.40
C ASP A 139 25.77 -3.93 3.98
N THR A 140 24.71 -4.60 4.43
CA THR A 140 24.84 -5.89 5.14
C THR A 140 25.16 -7.07 4.23
N VAL A 141 24.61 -7.12 3.01
CA VAL A 141 24.74 -8.28 2.10
C VAL A 141 25.80 -8.07 1.04
N TRP A 142 25.87 -6.85 0.47
CA TRP A 142 26.85 -6.51 -0.58
C TRP A 142 28.05 -5.72 -0.06
N ASN A 143 28.12 -5.41 1.23
CA ASN A 143 29.19 -4.67 1.90
C ASN A 143 29.51 -3.34 1.17
N THR A 144 28.49 -2.62 0.74
CA THR A 144 28.64 -1.34 0.04
C THR A 144 27.64 -0.30 0.53
N THR A 145 28.14 0.91 0.76
CA THR A 145 27.34 2.11 1.05
C THR A 145 27.32 3.09 -0.12
N ASP A 146 28.12 2.82 -1.17
CA ASP A 146 28.16 3.67 -2.35
C ASP A 146 26.96 3.41 -3.26
N VAL A 147 26.03 4.37 -3.30
CA VAL A 147 24.79 4.34 -4.09
C VAL A 147 25.02 4.14 -5.61
N VAL A 148 26.24 4.31 -6.08
CA VAL A 148 26.62 4.20 -7.48
C VAL A 148 27.26 2.86 -7.79
N SER A 149 27.62 2.10 -6.76
CA SER A 149 28.25 0.79 -6.92
C SER A 149 27.28 -0.21 -7.55
N LYS A 150 27.84 -1.17 -8.29
CA LYS A 150 27.07 -2.28 -8.86
C LYS A 150 26.33 -3.08 -7.77
N GLY A 151 27.00 -3.28 -6.62
CA GLY A 151 26.38 -3.97 -5.46
C GLY A 151 25.14 -3.25 -4.93
N TYR A 152 25.12 -1.92 -4.91
CA TYR A 152 23.95 -1.15 -4.50
C TYR A 152 22.76 -1.31 -5.49
N GLN A 153 23.06 -1.36 -6.78
CA GLN A 153 22.07 -1.61 -7.84
C GLN A 153 21.47 -3.03 -7.71
N GLU A 154 22.33 -4.02 -7.48
CA GLU A 154 21.90 -5.42 -7.24
C GLU A 154 21.04 -5.54 -5.97
N ALA A 155 21.41 -4.84 -4.90
CA ALA A 155 20.60 -4.75 -3.69
C ALA A 155 19.21 -4.16 -3.98
N GLY A 156 19.12 -3.11 -4.79
CA GLY A 156 17.85 -2.51 -5.21
C GLY A 156 16.94 -3.49 -5.97
N ASN A 157 17.52 -4.26 -6.88
CA ASN A 157 16.79 -5.32 -7.58
C ASN A 157 16.29 -6.39 -6.58
N TRP A 158 17.12 -6.77 -5.61
CA TRP A 158 16.73 -7.74 -4.59
C TRP A 158 15.63 -7.24 -3.67
N VAL A 159 15.64 -5.96 -3.29
CA VAL A 159 14.53 -5.31 -2.57
C VAL A 159 13.22 -5.42 -3.34
N GLY A 160 13.26 -5.26 -4.67
CA GLY A 160 12.09 -5.49 -5.52
C GLY A 160 11.53 -6.91 -5.40
N VAL A 161 12.40 -7.93 -5.35
CA VAL A 161 12.01 -9.33 -5.13
C VAL A 161 11.40 -9.53 -3.75
N LEU A 162 11.96 -8.92 -2.70
CA LEU A 162 11.41 -9.00 -1.33
C LEU A 162 10.02 -8.37 -1.25
N PHE A 163 9.83 -7.19 -1.85
CA PHE A 163 8.51 -6.55 -1.90
C PHE A 163 7.49 -7.33 -2.75
N PHE A 164 7.93 -8.03 -3.79
CA PHE A 164 7.07 -8.96 -4.51
C PHE A 164 6.56 -10.09 -3.60
N TRP A 165 7.43 -10.74 -2.82
CA TRP A 165 7.02 -11.75 -1.85
C TRP A 165 6.13 -11.20 -0.75
N GLN A 166 6.43 -10.00 -0.25
CA GLN A 166 5.56 -9.27 0.69
C GLN A 166 4.16 -9.05 0.11
N ALA A 167 4.05 -8.65 -1.15
CA ALA A 167 2.77 -8.41 -1.79
C ALA A 167 1.96 -9.71 -1.96
N ILE A 168 2.62 -10.86 -2.26
CA ILE A 168 1.96 -12.18 -2.24
C ILE A 168 1.40 -12.47 -0.84
N GLY A 169 2.20 -12.29 0.21
CA GLY A 169 1.76 -12.46 1.59
C GLY A 169 0.56 -11.57 1.94
N SER A 170 0.56 -10.32 1.47
CA SER A 170 -0.54 -9.39 1.67
C SER A 170 -1.82 -9.81 0.95
N VAL A 171 -1.71 -10.32 -0.27
CA VAL A 171 -2.85 -10.88 -1.02
C VAL A 171 -3.46 -12.07 -0.28
N VAL A 172 -2.63 -13.01 0.17
CA VAL A 172 -3.07 -14.18 0.95
C VAL A 172 -3.74 -13.74 2.25
N TRP A 173 -3.15 -12.77 2.95
CA TRP A 173 -3.72 -12.23 4.19
C TRP A 173 -5.07 -11.55 3.95
N ALA A 174 -5.21 -10.77 2.88
CA ALA A 174 -6.48 -10.14 2.51
C ALA A 174 -7.61 -11.15 2.24
N MET A 175 -7.28 -12.36 1.77
CA MET A 175 -8.26 -13.45 1.57
C MET A 175 -8.63 -14.15 2.89
N ILE A 176 -7.74 -14.14 3.88
CA ILE A 176 -7.96 -14.77 5.20
C ILE A 176 -8.74 -13.84 6.12
N LEU A 177 -8.46 -12.55 6.07
CA LEU A 177 -8.98 -11.53 6.99
C LEU A 177 -10.51 -11.55 7.13
N PRO A 178 -11.32 -11.64 6.05
CA PRO A 178 -12.78 -11.67 6.15
C PRO A 178 -13.34 -12.91 6.87
N LYS A 179 -12.54 -13.97 7.03
CA LYS A 179 -12.95 -15.21 7.71
C LYS A 179 -12.81 -15.11 9.23
N ILE A 180 -12.11 -14.10 9.73
CA ILE A 180 -11.91 -13.88 11.17
C ILE A 180 -13.06 -13.04 11.70
N SER A 181 -13.95 -13.63 12.46
CA SER A 181 -15.15 -12.95 12.97
C SER A 181 -14.86 -11.83 13.97
N ASN A 182 -13.71 -11.87 14.66
CA ASN A 182 -13.32 -10.85 15.62
C ASN A 182 -12.34 -9.86 15.00
N GLU A 183 -12.86 -8.70 14.56
CA GLU A 183 -12.07 -7.65 13.91
C GLU A 183 -10.91 -7.11 14.78
N LYS A 184 -11.15 -6.98 16.11
CA LYS A 184 -10.10 -6.53 17.04
C LYS A 184 -8.95 -7.52 17.12
N PHE A 185 -9.28 -8.82 17.15
CA PHE A 185 -8.27 -9.88 17.16
C PHE A 185 -7.52 -9.93 15.84
N ALA A 186 -8.22 -9.83 14.71
CA ALA A 186 -7.61 -9.79 13.38
C ALA A 186 -6.62 -8.62 13.24
N TYR A 187 -7.02 -7.44 13.71
CA TYR A 187 -6.17 -6.25 13.70
C TYR A 187 -4.94 -6.41 14.60
N ALA A 188 -5.11 -6.87 15.84
CA ALA A 188 -4.01 -7.11 16.76
C ALA A 188 -3.04 -8.18 16.22
N LEU A 189 -3.56 -9.26 15.66
CA LEU A 189 -2.74 -10.31 15.05
C LEU A 189 -1.92 -9.78 13.87
N SER A 190 -2.51 -8.96 13.01
CA SER A 190 -1.79 -8.32 11.89
C SER A 190 -0.64 -7.44 12.39
N LEU A 191 -0.85 -6.65 13.46
CA LEU A 191 0.18 -5.81 14.06
C LEU A 191 1.31 -6.64 14.68
N VAL A 192 0.98 -7.75 15.36
CA VAL A 192 1.98 -8.65 15.96
C VAL A 192 2.83 -9.30 14.87
N ILE A 193 2.21 -9.80 13.79
CA ILE A 193 2.95 -10.39 12.65
C ILE A 193 3.90 -9.34 12.05
N GLY A 194 3.43 -8.12 11.82
CA GLY A 194 4.25 -7.02 11.33
C GLY A 194 5.41 -6.67 12.27
N ALA A 195 5.14 -6.57 13.58
CA ALA A 195 6.16 -6.29 14.59
C ALA A 195 7.24 -7.36 14.67
N VAL A 196 6.85 -8.64 14.59
CA VAL A 196 7.81 -9.77 14.53
C VAL A 196 8.67 -9.67 13.28
N GLY A 197 8.07 -9.38 12.11
CA GLY A 197 8.81 -9.16 10.87
C GLY A 197 9.87 -8.05 11.00
N PHE A 198 9.51 -6.90 11.57
CA PHE A 198 10.46 -5.81 11.81
C PHE A 198 11.55 -6.19 12.81
N ALA A 199 11.21 -6.93 13.87
CA ALA A 199 12.17 -7.38 14.87
C ALA A 199 13.19 -8.40 14.32
N MET A 200 12.85 -9.10 13.26
CA MET A 200 13.75 -10.06 12.60
C MET A 200 14.78 -9.41 11.68
N VAL A 201 14.53 -8.19 11.20
CA VAL A 201 15.43 -7.50 10.24
C VAL A 201 16.90 -7.44 10.70
N PRO A 202 17.25 -7.15 11.96
CA PRO A 202 18.65 -7.12 12.41
C PRO A 202 19.38 -8.47 12.33
N PHE A 203 18.65 -9.57 12.23
CA PHE A 203 19.23 -10.91 12.16
C PHE A 203 19.49 -11.39 10.72
N VAL A 204 19.05 -10.61 9.74
CA VAL A 204 19.26 -10.92 8.31
C VAL A 204 20.68 -10.52 7.92
N THR A 205 21.54 -11.53 7.72
CA THR A 205 22.95 -11.36 7.32
C THR A 205 23.25 -11.95 5.94
N ASP A 206 22.32 -12.70 5.37
CA ASP A 206 22.44 -13.32 4.06
C ASP A 206 21.21 -12.97 3.19
N LYS A 207 21.42 -12.89 1.89
CA LYS A 207 20.36 -12.60 0.91
C LYS A 207 19.23 -13.64 0.83
N TYR A 208 19.45 -14.82 1.37
CA TYR A 208 18.47 -15.93 1.37
C TYR A 208 17.77 -16.12 2.73
N LEU A 209 18.09 -15.34 3.75
CA LEU A 209 17.42 -15.26 5.03
C LEU A 209 16.37 -14.17 5.03
#